data_24fff98cfdf81c3be426a7ec2a0b20db
#
_entry.id   24fff98cfdf81c3be426a7ec2a0b20db
#
_cell.length_a   1.000
_cell.length_b   1.000
_cell.length_c   1.000
_cell.angle_alpha   90.00
_cell.angle_beta   90.00
_cell.angle_gamma   90.00
#
_symmetry.space_group_name_H-M   'P 1'
#
loop_
_entity.id
_entity.type
_entity.pdbx_description
1 polymer ?
#
loop_
_entity_poly.entity_id
_entity_poly.type
_entity_poly.pdbx_seq_one_letter_code
_entity_poly.pdbx_strand_id
1 'polypeptide(L)'
;MRVEELVVEVRDPGLNRIGQIRPNDLVGATFVVRFNNVGSWSIKLPYGHPLGELLRLPGYGIILTGPNDSTILSGPTLSAKLTQDQTNIEGDWEIIGASDDLFITERLAYPTPTTADVTAQTDDYDDRAGAAETIIKEYVSVNMGPDAPAVRQVSGLTIEEDEARGSAVAAAARFENLQDLIYNLAQAGGIGYQITQSGLGLEFSVYEPQDRSATIRMDIANRKLSSSVLSYGTAKLTRAIVAGKGEGKERTFLERTSADSLLAETQWGRRIESFIDARGANDTAELQTAGDEALVDNGKTITELSVTPSDDLNMAYGVDWFLGDKVTVVTNEISSTAVVTEVGINIGSDGVRIGATVGTPVGIEFEAKLLAKTNQLDSRLSNLERSTTGYGINTAYQPEGGTDGTQPTFSGPAITGTFNRFGNMVHFSIAVDFDNILTFGTGQYYLTLPYPARVAYQFRDGCLHDDSDGTKYHISGHVDADSDVLWLNSSDKVASGVQDVSFTSTFPVTLTAADNFHIAGIYEIEG
;
A
#
# COMPACT_ATOMS: atom_id res chain seq x y z
N MET A 1 0.80 -16.58 -2.40
CA MET A 1 -0.64 -16.31 -2.17
C MET A 1 -1.17 -15.59 -3.41
N ARG A 2 -2.26 -16.04 -3.99
CA ARG A 2 -2.87 -15.45 -5.19
C ARG A 2 -4.05 -14.57 -4.80
N VAL A 3 -4.43 -13.61 -5.66
CA VAL A 3 -5.64 -12.76 -5.43
C VAL A 3 -6.87 -13.60 -5.16
N GLU A 4 -7.00 -14.74 -5.85
CA GLU A 4 -8.13 -15.68 -5.74
C GLU A 4 -8.19 -16.43 -4.39
N GLU A 5 -7.09 -16.40 -3.62
CA GLU A 5 -6.98 -17.05 -2.31
C GLU A 5 -7.29 -16.09 -1.15
N LEU A 6 -7.44 -14.78 -1.42
CA LEU A 6 -7.79 -13.78 -0.43
C LEU A 6 -9.24 -13.38 -0.56
N VAL A 7 -9.97 -13.46 0.55
CA VAL A 7 -11.36 -13.07 0.65
C VAL A 7 -11.51 -11.97 1.69
N VAL A 8 -12.10 -10.85 1.27
CA VAL A 8 -12.45 -9.74 2.17
C VAL A 8 -13.94 -9.76 2.41
N GLU A 9 -14.35 -10.07 3.62
CA GLU A 9 -15.75 -10.05 4.03
C GLU A 9 -16.03 -8.85 4.94
N VAL A 10 -17.22 -8.30 4.83
CA VAL A 10 -17.71 -7.23 5.72
C VAL A 10 -18.58 -7.86 6.79
N ARG A 11 -18.35 -7.45 8.05
CA ARG A 11 -19.15 -7.84 9.21
C ARG A 11 -19.93 -6.66 9.78
N ASP A 12 -21.08 -6.93 10.37
CA ASP A 12 -21.87 -5.95 11.12
C ASP A 12 -21.41 -5.85 12.60
N PRO A 13 -21.97 -4.93 13.41
CA PRO A 13 -21.66 -4.81 14.84
C PRO A 13 -21.97 -6.06 15.67
N GLY A 14 -22.83 -6.94 15.18
CA GLY A 14 -23.16 -8.25 15.79
C GLY A 14 -22.26 -9.37 15.31
N LEU A 15 -21.17 -9.07 14.59
CA LEU A 15 -20.21 -10.02 14.00
C LEU A 15 -20.83 -10.93 12.91
N ASN A 16 -22.02 -10.60 12.38
CA ASN A 16 -22.58 -11.32 11.25
C ASN A 16 -21.85 -10.94 9.96
N ARG A 17 -21.50 -11.91 9.14
CA ARG A 17 -20.96 -11.70 7.79
C ARG A 17 -22.10 -11.25 6.87
N ILE A 18 -22.00 -10.02 6.33
CA ILE A 18 -23.06 -9.40 5.51
C ILE A 18 -22.76 -9.38 4.02
N GLY A 19 -21.53 -9.61 3.64
CA GLY A 19 -21.13 -9.71 2.23
C GLY A 19 -19.64 -9.76 2.02
N GLN A 20 -19.26 -10.07 0.78
CA GLN A 20 -17.89 -10.19 0.35
C GLN A 20 -17.56 -9.08 -0.66
N ILE A 21 -16.46 -8.36 -0.44
CA ILE A 21 -15.93 -7.41 -1.41
C ILE A 21 -15.09 -8.19 -2.42
N ARG A 22 -15.42 -8.06 -3.70
CA ARG A 22 -14.69 -8.74 -4.77
C ARG A 22 -13.41 -7.96 -5.07
N PRO A 23 -12.31 -8.62 -5.49
CA PRO A 23 -11.08 -7.91 -5.88
C PRO A 23 -11.29 -6.83 -6.95
N ASN A 24 -12.21 -7.06 -7.90
CA ASN A 24 -12.53 -6.10 -8.96
C ASN A 24 -13.34 -4.88 -8.48
N ASP A 25 -13.93 -4.93 -7.29
CA ASP A 25 -14.67 -3.82 -6.71
C ASP A 25 -13.73 -2.87 -5.92
N LEU A 26 -12.51 -3.34 -5.61
CA LEU A 26 -11.50 -2.59 -4.89
C LEU A 26 -10.76 -1.61 -5.82
N VAL A 27 -10.69 -0.35 -5.43
CA VAL A 27 -9.71 0.60 -5.96
C VAL A 27 -8.32 0.28 -5.41
N GLY A 28 -8.27 -0.20 -4.17
CA GLY A 28 -7.08 -0.71 -3.51
C GLY A 28 -7.38 -1.16 -2.09
N ALA A 29 -6.56 -2.07 -1.55
CA ALA A 29 -6.63 -2.44 -0.15
C ALA A 29 -5.23 -2.77 0.40
N THR A 30 -5.00 -2.43 1.65
CA THR A 30 -3.77 -2.73 2.37
C THR A 30 -4.10 -3.32 3.73
N PHE A 31 -3.49 -4.45 4.05
CA PHE A 31 -3.63 -5.12 5.34
C PHE A 31 -2.24 -5.32 5.93
N VAL A 32 -2.10 -5.03 7.21
CA VAL A 32 -0.85 -5.20 7.95
C VAL A 32 -1.12 -6.03 9.19
N VAL A 33 -0.59 -7.24 9.22
CA VAL A 33 -0.61 -8.10 10.41
C VAL A 33 0.71 -7.98 11.15
N ARG A 34 0.67 -7.91 12.47
CA ARG A 34 1.84 -7.71 13.33
C ARG A 34 1.94 -8.80 14.38
N PHE A 35 3.15 -9.25 14.59
CA PHE A 35 3.44 -10.24 15.62
C PHE A 35 3.29 -9.62 17.01
N ASN A 36 2.40 -10.17 17.82
CA ASN A 36 2.09 -9.73 19.17
C ASN A 36 1.72 -8.24 19.29
N ASN A 37 1.09 -7.68 18.25
CA ASN A 37 0.72 -6.26 18.22
C ASN A 37 -0.49 -6.03 17.33
N VAL A 38 -1.12 -4.87 17.48
CA VAL A 38 -2.30 -4.48 16.72
C VAL A 38 -1.97 -4.34 15.24
N GLY A 39 -2.66 -5.11 14.41
CA GLY A 39 -2.65 -4.96 12.95
C GLY A 39 -3.48 -3.77 12.48
N SER A 40 -3.36 -3.42 11.22
CA SER A 40 -4.15 -2.35 10.61
C SER A 40 -4.63 -2.75 9.21
N TRP A 41 -5.69 -2.12 8.75
CA TRP A 41 -6.19 -2.30 7.40
C TRP A 41 -6.76 -1.00 6.82
N SER A 42 -6.66 -0.87 5.51
CA SER A 42 -7.27 0.20 4.73
C SER A 42 -7.88 -0.39 3.46
N ILE A 43 -9.11 0.00 3.14
CA ILE A 43 -9.82 -0.42 1.94
C ILE A 43 -10.34 0.81 1.22
N LYS A 44 -10.06 0.90 -0.07
CA LYS A 44 -10.53 1.97 -0.93
C LYS A 44 -11.60 1.43 -1.89
N LEU A 45 -12.79 2.00 -1.84
CA LEU A 45 -13.97 1.60 -2.62
C LEU A 45 -14.59 2.81 -3.31
N PRO A 46 -15.17 2.65 -4.51
CA PRO A 46 -15.91 3.73 -5.17
C PRO A 46 -17.08 4.20 -4.30
N TYR A 47 -17.39 5.49 -4.37
CA TYR A 47 -18.60 6.04 -3.75
C TYR A 47 -19.86 5.28 -4.20
N GLY A 48 -20.78 5.03 -3.28
CA GLY A 48 -22.02 4.29 -3.55
C GLY A 48 -21.86 2.77 -3.61
N HIS A 49 -20.66 2.22 -3.37
CA HIS A 49 -20.48 0.78 -3.27
C HIS A 49 -21.28 0.23 -2.06
N PRO A 50 -22.23 -0.72 -2.24
CA PRO A 50 -23.17 -1.10 -1.18
C PRO A 50 -22.50 -1.53 0.14
N LEU A 51 -21.44 -2.35 0.07
CA LEU A 51 -20.69 -2.78 1.26
C LEU A 51 -19.79 -1.66 1.80
N GLY A 52 -19.31 -0.74 0.95
CA GLY A 52 -18.54 0.42 1.37
C GLY A 52 -19.37 1.38 2.20
N GLU A 53 -20.62 1.60 1.82
CA GLU A 53 -21.57 2.44 2.58
C GLU A 53 -21.91 1.86 3.95
N LEU A 54 -21.86 0.56 4.13
CA LEU A 54 -22.02 -0.10 5.41
C LEU A 54 -20.72 -0.11 6.21
N LEU A 55 -19.61 -0.51 5.58
CA LEU A 55 -18.31 -0.64 6.25
C LEU A 55 -17.81 0.67 6.89
N ARG A 56 -18.15 1.83 6.33
CA ARG A 56 -17.80 3.14 6.91
C ARG A 56 -18.57 3.50 8.18
N LEU A 57 -19.60 2.74 8.54
CA LEU A 57 -20.42 3.02 9.73
C LEU A 57 -19.76 2.49 11.01
N PRO A 58 -19.99 3.13 12.17
CA PRO A 58 -19.46 2.66 13.45
C PRO A 58 -19.88 1.21 13.77
N GLY A 59 -18.93 0.44 14.28
CA GLY A 59 -19.14 -0.96 14.70
C GLY A 59 -19.07 -1.99 13.57
N TYR A 60 -19.07 -1.55 12.31
CA TYR A 60 -18.78 -2.46 11.18
C TYR A 60 -17.29 -2.77 11.13
N GLY A 61 -16.93 -3.81 10.40
CA GLY A 61 -15.54 -4.22 10.26
C GLY A 61 -15.37 -5.23 9.15
N ILE A 62 -14.18 -5.81 9.09
CA ILE A 62 -13.80 -6.79 8.08
C ILE A 62 -13.35 -8.11 8.68
N ILE A 63 -13.35 -9.12 7.82
CA ILE A 63 -12.65 -10.40 8.00
C ILE A 63 -11.84 -10.62 6.73
N LEU A 64 -10.52 -10.73 6.87
CA LEU A 64 -9.61 -11.14 5.79
C LEU A 64 -9.30 -12.62 5.95
N THR A 65 -9.73 -13.41 4.99
CA THR A 65 -9.49 -14.86 4.95
C THR A 65 -8.46 -15.17 3.88
N GLY A 66 -7.53 -16.05 4.17
CA GLY A 66 -6.46 -16.51 3.30
C GLY A 66 -6.61 -17.95 2.86
N PRO A 67 -5.49 -18.58 2.42
CA PRO A 67 -5.49 -19.98 2.02
C PRO A 67 -6.06 -20.90 3.09
N ASN A 68 -6.78 -21.96 2.66
CA ASN A 68 -7.43 -22.94 3.53
C ASN A 68 -8.47 -22.34 4.49
N ASP A 69 -9.13 -21.25 4.10
CA ASP A 69 -10.14 -20.54 4.90
C ASP A 69 -9.62 -20.04 6.26
N SER A 70 -8.30 -19.87 6.40
CA SER A 70 -7.71 -19.31 7.62
C SER A 70 -7.98 -17.80 7.72
N THR A 71 -8.47 -17.36 8.87
CA THR A 71 -8.58 -15.91 9.13
C THR A 71 -7.19 -15.33 9.36
N ILE A 72 -6.78 -14.43 8.47
CA ILE A 72 -5.48 -13.72 8.57
C ILE A 72 -5.61 -12.53 9.52
N LEU A 73 -6.70 -11.79 9.42
CA LEU A 73 -7.00 -10.61 10.21
C LEU A 73 -8.51 -10.39 10.23
N SER A 74 -9.04 -10.02 11.37
CA SER A 74 -10.38 -9.43 11.47
C SER A 74 -10.30 -8.17 12.33
N GLY A 75 -11.23 -7.23 12.11
CA GLY A 75 -11.17 -6.02 12.93
C GLY A 75 -12.16 -4.93 12.55
N PRO A 76 -12.44 -4.00 13.49
CA PRO A 76 -13.42 -2.95 13.33
C PRO A 76 -12.89 -1.79 12.47
N THR A 77 -13.83 -1.06 11.87
CA THR A 77 -13.60 0.24 11.26
C THR A 77 -13.31 1.28 12.33
N LEU A 78 -12.26 2.08 12.12
CA LEU A 78 -11.89 3.22 12.98
C LEU A 78 -12.24 4.56 12.36
N SER A 79 -12.05 4.70 11.06
CA SER A 79 -12.33 5.96 10.35
C SER A 79 -12.65 5.72 8.88
N ALA A 80 -13.31 6.70 8.26
CA ALA A 80 -13.57 6.71 6.83
C ALA A 80 -13.37 8.12 6.27
N LYS A 81 -12.79 8.22 5.09
CA LYS A 81 -12.52 9.48 4.39
C LYS A 81 -13.02 9.39 2.95
N LEU A 82 -13.82 10.35 2.53
CA LEU A 82 -14.22 10.50 1.12
C LEU A 82 -13.23 11.44 0.42
N THR A 83 -12.66 10.99 -0.67
CA THR A 83 -11.79 11.81 -1.53
C THR A 83 -12.45 11.97 -2.89
N GLN A 84 -12.59 13.21 -3.34
CA GLN A 84 -13.17 13.59 -4.63
C GLN A 84 -12.21 14.53 -5.34
N ASP A 85 -12.12 14.43 -6.66
CA ASP A 85 -11.34 15.35 -7.49
C ASP A 85 -12.05 15.59 -8.84
N GLN A 86 -11.41 16.38 -9.72
CA GLN A 86 -12.00 16.72 -11.04
C GLN A 86 -12.08 15.52 -11.99
N THR A 87 -11.30 14.47 -11.75
CA THR A 87 -11.27 13.26 -12.57
C THR A 87 -12.21 12.18 -12.03
N ASN A 88 -12.47 12.22 -10.71
CA ASN A 88 -13.39 11.34 -9.99
C ASN A 88 -14.35 12.18 -9.14
N ILE A 89 -15.44 12.67 -9.77
CA ILE A 89 -16.42 13.58 -9.15
C ILE A 89 -17.23 12.85 -8.06
N GLU A 90 -17.54 11.58 -8.23
CA GLU A 90 -18.26 10.78 -7.24
C GLU A 90 -17.34 10.47 -6.06
N GLY A 91 -16.06 10.27 -6.32
CA GLY A 91 -15.04 10.03 -5.32
C GLY A 91 -14.93 8.58 -4.86
N ASP A 92 -13.96 8.36 -3.98
CA ASP A 92 -13.71 7.08 -3.37
C ASP A 92 -13.72 7.19 -1.85
N TRP A 93 -14.32 6.20 -1.18
CA TRP A 93 -14.17 6.00 0.24
C TRP A 93 -12.85 5.28 0.53
N GLU A 94 -12.02 5.87 1.38
CA GLU A 94 -10.91 5.22 2.07
C GLU A 94 -11.34 4.92 3.49
N ILE A 95 -11.49 3.63 3.80
CA ILE A 95 -12.00 3.14 5.09
C ILE A 95 -10.83 2.46 5.80
N ILE A 96 -10.54 2.90 7.01
CA ILE A 96 -9.39 2.45 7.79
C ILE A 96 -9.87 1.79 9.08
N GLY A 97 -9.21 0.70 9.45
CA GLY A 97 -9.45 0.00 10.69
C GLY A 97 -8.21 -0.67 11.29
N ALA A 98 -8.40 -1.34 12.39
CA ALA A 98 -7.37 -2.10 13.08
C ALA A 98 -7.79 -3.58 13.22
N SER A 99 -6.84 -4.46 13.62
CA SER A 99 -7.18 -5.83 14.00
C SER A 99 -7.96 -5.86 15.31
N ASP A 100 -8.65 -6.96 15.58
CA ASP A 100 -9.38 -7.16 16.83
C ASP A 100 -8.44 -7.20 18.06
N ASP A 101 -7.13 -7.34 17.88
CA ASP A 101 -6.13 -7.17 18.94
C ASP A 101 -6.18 -5.78 19.58
N LEU A 102 -6.81 -4.81 18.91
CA LEU A 102 -7.07 -3.46 19.46
C LEU A 102 -7.74 -3.53 20.83
N PHE A 103 -8.66 -4.46 21.04
CA PHE A 103 -9.37 -4.60 22.33
C PHE A 103 -8.44 -4.84 23.52
N ILE A 104 -7.27 -5.43 23.30
CA ILE A 104 -6.27 -5.67 24.34
C ILE A 104 -5.64 -4.33 24.78
N THR A 105 -5.37 -3.43 23.83
CA THR A 105 -4.75 -2.12 24.12
C THR A 105 -5.68 -1.19 24.90
N GLU A 106 -6.98 -1.44 24.85
CA GLU A 106 -8.03 -0.66 25.49
C GLU A 106 -8.30 -1.12 26.94
N ARG A 107 -7.53 -2.06 27.47
CA ARG A 107 -7.73 -2.65 28.81
C ARG A 107 -6.51 -2.48 29.68
N LEU A 108 -6.76 -2.37 30.97
CA LEU A 108 -5.74 -2.41 32.01
C LEU A 108 -5.81 -3.72 32.78
N ALA A 109 -4.68 -4.27 33.19
CA ALA A 109 -4.61 -5.41 34.09
C ALA A 109 -4.84 -4.95 35.53
N TYR A 110 -5.94 -5.37 36.13
CA TYR A 110 -6.33 -5.00 37.50
C TYR A 110 -5.69 -5.94 38.53
N PRO A 111 -5.27 -5.42 39.70
CA PRO A 111 -4.72 -6.26 40.78
C PRO A 111 -5.75 -7.22 41.37
N THR A 112 -7.05 -6.84 41.42
CA THR A 112 -8.16 -7.72 41.79
C THR A 112 -9.15 -7.74 40.63
N PRO A 113 -8.88 -8.51 39.51
CA PRO A 113 -9.63 -8.41 38.27
C PRO A 113 -11.09 -8.89 38.37
N THR A 114 -11.46 -9.59 39.45
CA THR A 114 -12.83 -10.03 39.71
C THR A 114 -13.79 -8.89 40.05
N THR A 115 -13.30 -7.69 40.36
CA THR A 115 -14.11 -6.49 40.57
C THR A 115 -13.79 -5.40 39.57
N ALA A 116 -14.84 -4.74 39.03
CA ALA A 116 -14.69 -3.60 38.13
C ALA A 116 -14.48 -2.27 38.87
N ASP A 117 -14.79 -2.20 40.15
CA ASP A 117 -14.62 -0.99 40.95
C ASP A 117 -13.14 -0.77 41.32
N VAL A 118 -12.56 0.30 40.76
CA VAL A 118 -11.17 0.66 40.99
C VAL A 118 -10.88 1.03 42.45
N THR A 119 -11.91 1.41 43.24
CA THR A 119 -11.78 1.75 44.65
C THR A 119 -11.94 0.54 45.57
N ALA A 120 -12.37 -0.59 45.07
CA ALA A 120 -12.60 -1.83 45.79
C ALA A 120 -11.55 -2.92 45.48
N GLN A 121 -10.39 -2.53 44.99
CA GLN A 121 -9.26 -3.43 44.79
C GLN A 121 -8.65 -3.80 46.14
N THR A 122 -8.59 -5.09 46.41
CA THR A 122 -8.13 -5.63 47.72
C THR A 122 -6.69 -6.12 47.68
N ASP A 123 -6.20 -6.49 46.50
CA ASP A 123 -4.86 -7.05 46.35
C ASP A 123 -3.89 -5.97 45.84
N ASP A 124 -2.64 -6.10 46.24
CA ASP A 124 -1.59 -5.20 45.75
C ASP A 124 -1.25 -5.45 44.29
N TYR A 125 -1.21 -6.70 43.91
CA TYR A 125 -0.90 -7.18 42.56
C TYR A 125 -1.71 -8.43 42.19
N ASP A 126 -1.96 -8.68 40.92
CA ASP A 126 -2.39 -9.97 40.39
C ASP A 126 -1.13 -10.74 39.99
N ASP A 127 -0.64 -11.59 40.90
CA ASP A 127 0.59 -12.37 40.75
C ASP A 127 0.29 -13.70 40.06
N ARG A 128 0.96 -13.98 38.94
CA ARG A 128 0.80 -15.22 38.19
C ARG A 128 2.15 -15.78 37.76
N ALA A 129 2.28 -17.12 37.78
CA ALA A 129 3.47 -17.81 37.31
C ALA A 129 3.11 -19.18 36.71
N GLY A 130 3.68 -19.53 35.56
CA GLY A 130 3.41 -20.78 34.86
C GLY A 130 3.88 -20.75 33.40
N ALA A 131 3.35 -21.63 32.56
CA ALA A 131 3.59 -21.58 31.12
C ALA A 131 3.06 -20.25 30.54
N ALA A 132 3.77 -19.66 29.60
CA ALA A 132 3.44 -18.33 29.07
C ALA A 132 2.02 -18.27 28.49
N GLU A 133 1.60 -19.28 27.75
CA GLU A 133 0.23 -19.38 27.23
C GLU A 133 -0.83 -19.34 28.32
N THR A 134 -0.67 -20.17 29.35
CA THR A 134 -1.60 -20.25 30.48
C THR A 134 -1.74 -18.88 31.15
N ILE A 135 -0.62 -18.23 31.47
CA ILE A 135 -0.61 -16.95 32.16
C ILE A 135 -1.22 -15.84 31.30
N ILE A 136 -0.91 -15.79 30.01
CA ILE A 136 -1.48 -14.80 29.08
C ILE A 136 -2.98 -15.01 28.94
N LYS A 137 -3.45 -16.25 28.73
CA LYS A 137 -4.88 -16.58 28.61
C LYS A 137 -5.65 -16.23 29.89
N GLU A 138 -5.07 -16.49 31.06
CA GLU A 138 -5.66 -16.10 32.33
C GLU A 138 -5.79 -14.58 32.46
N TYR A 139 -4.72 -13.79 32.19
CA TYR A 139 -4.81 -12.32 32.23
C TYR A 139 -5.84 -11.76 31.26
N VAL A 140 -5.92 -12.29 30.05
CA VAL A 140 -6.94 -11.88 29.06
C VAL A 140 -8.33 -12.25 29.54
N SER A 141 -8.53 -13.48 30.04
CA SER A 141 -9.84 -13.97 30.48
C SER A 141 -10.43 -13.10 31.61
N VAL A 142 -9.64 -12.81 32.64
CA VAL A 142 -10.14 -12.07 33.80
C VAL A 142 -10.23 -10.55 33.61
N ASN A 143 -9.51 -9.98 32.61
CA ASN A 143 -9.52 -8.53 32.40
C ASN A 143 -10.43 -8.07 31.25
N MET A 144 -10.74 -8.93 30.28
CA MET A 144 -11.61 -8.59 29.15
C MET A 144 -12.42 -9.76 28.57
N GLY A 145 -12.11 -10.98 28.98
CA GLY A 145 -12.73 -12.22 28.49
C GLY A 145 -13.90 -12.70 29.35
N PRO A 146 -14.24 -14.01 29.28
CA PRO A 146 -15.40 -14.57 29.94
C PRO A 146 -15.44 -14.43 31.47
N ASP A 147 -14.27 -14.44 32.11
CA ASP A 147 -14.13 -14.36 33.58
C ASP A 147 -14.05 -12.92 34.09
N ALA A 148 -14.02 -11.94 33.21
CA ALA A 148 -14.03 -10.52 33.60
C ALA A 148 -15.42 -10.09 34.12
N PRO A 149 -15.49 -9.06 34.97
CA PRO A 149 -16.77 -8.41 35.29
C PRO A 149 -17.51 -7.98 34.03
N ALA A 150 -18.83 -8.17 33.96
CA ALA A 150 -19.65 -7.96 32.75
C ALA A 150 -19.43 -6.60 32.05
N VAL A 151 -19.18 -5.53 32.83
CA VAL A 151 -18.91 -4.19 32.27
C VAL A 151 -17.52 -4.05 31.60
N ARG A 152 -16.65 -5.02 31.80
CA ARG A 152 -15.31 -5.06 31.23
C ARG A 152 -15.16 -6.09 30.12
N GLN A 153 -16.14 -6.99 29.96
CA GLN A 153 -16.11 -8.03 28.94
C GLN A 153 -16.15 -7.42 27.54
N VAL A 154 -15.37 -7.98 26.62
CA VAL A 154 -15.56 -7.81 25.18
C VAL A 154 -16.62 -8.82 24.76
N SER A 155 -17.71 -8.31 24.19
CA SER A 155 -18.87 -9.13 23.83
C SER A 155 -18.49 -10.21 22.82
N GLY A 156 -18.83 -11.47 23.14
CA GLY A 156 -18.57 -12.61 22.26
C GLY A 156 -17.11 -13.08 22.22
N LEU A 157 -16.23 -12.55 23.09
CA LEU A 157 -14.85 -13.02 23.19
C LEU A 157 -14.80 -14.36 23.95
N THR A 158 -14.16 -15.33 23.33
CA THR A 158 -13.83 -16.65 23.89
C THR A 158 -12.31 -16.81 23.96
N ILE A 159 -11.86 -17.68 24.84
CA ILE A 159 -10.45 -18.03 24.99
C ILE A 159 -10.27 -19.44 24.45
N GLU A 160 -9.32 -19.66 23.54
CA GLU A 160 -8.93 -20.97 23.03
C GLU A 160 -8.52 -21.91 24.20
N GLU A 161 -8.67 -23.22 24.03
CA GLU A 161 -8.21 -24.21 25.03
C GLU A 161 -6.71 -24.04 25.32
N ASP A 162 -6.34 -24.11 26.61
CA ASP A 162 -4.95 -23.95 27.05
C ASP A 162 -4.15 -25.24 26.81
N GLU A 163 -3.06 -25.12 26.06
CA GLU A 163 -2.12 -26.21 25.79
C GLU A 163 -0.79 -26.07 26.56
N ALA A 164 -0.67 -25.06 27.41
CA ALA A 164 0.50 -24.74 28.20
C ALA A 164 1.80 -24.56 27.39
N ARG A 165 1.66 -23.93 26.20
CA ARG A 165 2.78 -23.63 25.29
C ARG A 165 3.70 -22.52 25.83
N GLY A 166 4.94 -22.48 25.32
CA GLY A 166 5.95 -21.48 25.66
C GLY A 166 6.72 -21.75 26.95
N SER A 167 7.78 -20.96 27.18
CA SER A 167 8.60 -21.07 28.39
C SER A 167 7.83 -20.59 29.63
N ALA A 168 8.27 -21.04 30.83
CA ALA A 168 7.71 -20.56 32.08
C ALA A 168 8.02 -19.08 32.29
N VAL A 169 7.01 -18.31 32.69
CA VAL A 169 7.07 -16.87 32.97
C VAL A 169 6.40 -16.54 34.29
N ALA A 170 6.66 -15.35 34.82
CA ALA A 170 5.97 -14.81 35.98
C ALA A 170 5.75 -13.31 35.80
N ALA A 171 4.61 -12.81 36.25
CA ALA A 171 4.27 -11.40 36.24
C ALA A 171 3.42 -11.02 37.46
N ALA A 172 3.46 -9.73 37.81
CA ALA A 172 2.71 -9.09 38.89
C ALA A 172 2.03 -7.83 38.31
N ALA A 173 0.74 -7.94 37.97
CA ALA A 173 0.02 -6.88 37.29
C ALA A 173 -0.63 -5.88 38.25
N ARG A 174 -0.50 -4.57 37.96
CA ARG A 174 -1.15 -3.49 38.72
C ARG A 174 -1.44 -2.28 37.83
N PHE A 175 -2.62 -2.24 37.24
CA PHE A 175 -3.11 -1.13 36.38
C PHE A 175 -2.21 -0.79 35.20
N GLU A 176 -1.32 -1.68 34.79
CA GLU A 176 -0.57 -1.54 33.55
C GLU A 176 -1.45 -1.86 32.34
N ASN A 177 -1.03 -1.39 31.16
CA ASN A 177 -1.73 -1.74 29.92
C ASN A 177 -1.65 -3.25 29.69
N LEU A 178 -2.80 -3.87 29.39
CA LEU A 178 -2.87 -5.33 29.20
C LEU A 178 -2.02 -5.78 28.00
N GLN A 179 -1.95 -4.96 26.93
CA GLN A 179 -1.11 -5.23 25.77
C GLN A 179 0.38 -5.30 26.14
N ASP A 180 0.87 -4.33 26.92
CA ASP A 180 2.27 -4.30 27.31
C ASP A 180 2.63 -5.50 28.20
N LEU A 181 1.75 -5.85 29.14
CA LEU A 181 1.91 -7.01 30.01
C LEU A 181 2.03 -8.31 29.19
N ILE A 182 1.02 -8.61 28.35
CA ILE A 182 1.02 -9.89 27.61
C ILE A 182 2.07 -9.91 26.50
N TYR A 183 2.45 -8.75 25.92
CA TYR A 183 3.55 -8.66 24.98
C TYR A 183 4.87 -9.11 25.60
N ASN A 184 5.20 -8.61 26.80
CA ASN A 184 6.41 -8.98 27.53
C ASN A 184 6.42 -10.47 27.87
N LEU A 185 5.28 -11.01 28.34
CA LEU A 185 5.12 -12.44 28.64
C LEU A 185 5.26 -13.31 27.39
N ALA A 186 4.68 -12.90 26.27
CA ALA A 186 4.77 -13.62 25.00
C ALA A 186 6.20 -13.62 24.44
N GLN A 187 6.92 -12.49 24.54
CA GLN A 187 8.32 -12.40 24.15
C GLN A 187 9.20 -13.32 25.01
N ALA A 188 9.02 -13.30 26.34
CA ALA A 188 9.76 -14.15 27.26
C ALA A 188 9.41 -15.64 27.05
N GLY A 189 8.14 -15.94 26.74
CA GLY A 189 7.65 -17.28 26.47
C GLY A 189 7.99 -17.83 25.09
N GLY A 190 8.35 -16.97 24.14
CA GLY A 190 8.63 -17.35 22.76
C GLY A 190 7.37 -17.72 21.95
N ILE A 191 6.21 -17.14 22.28
CA ILE A 191 4.90 -17.45 21.66
C ILE A 191 4.27 -16.23 21.01
N GLY A 192 3.31 -16.48 20.10
CA GLY A 192 2.47 -15.48 19.47
C GLY A 192 1.03 -15.54 19.97
N TYR A 193 0.31 -14.42 19.91
CA TYR A 193 -1.12 -14.36 20.21
C TYR A 193 -1.84 -13.50 19.19
N GLN A 194 -3.14 -13.69 19.09
CA GLN A 194 -4.03 -12.91 18.23
C GLN A 194 -5.48 -13.00 18.70
N ILE A 195 -6.28 -11.99 18.34
CA ILE A 195 -7.74 -12.05 18.38
C ILE A 195 -8.25 -12.05 16.95
N THR A 196 -9.03 -13.08 16.61
CA THR A 196 -9.67 -13.14 15.29
C THR A 196 -11.14 -13.52 15.44
N GLN A 197 -11.94 -13.17 14.42
CA GLN A 197 -13.33 -13.62 14.41
C GLN A 197 -13.41 -15.11 14.10
N SER A 198 -14.09 -15.85 14.98
CA SER A 198 -14.43 -17.27 14.85
C SER A 198 -15.96 -17.43 14.92
N GLY A 199 -16.59 -17.82 13.81
CA GLY A 199 -18.06 -17.88 13.73
C GLY A 199 -18.73 -16.52 13.95
N LEU A 200 -19.60 -16.43 14.96
CA LEU A 200 -20.29 -15.21 15.41
C LEU A 200 -19.67 -14.59 16.68
N GLY A 201 -18.45 -14.98 17.01
CA GLY A 201 -17.71 -14.48 18.16
C GLY A 201 -16.30 -14.06 17.79
N LEU A 202 -15.56 -13.62 18.79
CA LEU A 202 -14.13 -13.39 18.74
C LEU A 202 -13.43 -14.50 19.52
N GLU A 203 -12.25 -14.89 19.10
CA GLU A 203 -11.43 -15.88 19.78
C GLU A 203 -10.03 -15.35 20.02
N PHE A 204 -9.62 -15.34 21.29
CA PHE A 204 -8.22 -15.12 21.65
C PHE A 204 -7.49 -16.45 21.56
N SER A 205 -6.51 -16.53 20.69
CA SER A 205 -5.69 -17.73 20.46
C SER A 205 -4.20 -17.44 20.65
N VAL A 206 -3.47 -18.49 21.00
CA VAL A 206 -2.02 -18.47 21.19
C VAL A 206 -1.39 -19.52 20.27
N TYR A 207 -0.28 -19.19 19.65
CA TYR A 207 0.43 -20.09 18.75
C TYR A 207 1.93 -20.07 18.99
N GLU A 208 2.61 -21.13 18.58
CA GLU A 208 4.06 -21.26 18.72
C GLU A 208 4.74 -21.02 17.37
N PRO A 209 5.47 -19.90 17.21
CA PRO A 209 6.24 -19.63 16.00
C PRO A 209 7.29 -20.71 15.75
N GLN A 210 7.51 -21.04 14.48
CA GLN A 210 8.44 -22.12 14.09
C GLN A 210 9.78 -21.56 13.63
N ASP A 211 10.87 -22.28 13.94
CA ASP A 211 12.17 -22.00 13.32
C ASP A 211 12.23 -22.65 11.92
N ARG A 212 11.98 -21.84 10.91
CA ARG A 212 12.04 -22.21 9.49
C ARG A 212 13.33 -21.75 8.80
N SER A 213 14.31 -21.30 9.56
CA SER A 213 15.55 -20.73 9.01
C SER A 213 16.33 -21.71 8.14
N ALA A 214 16.18 -23.01 8.36
CA ALA A 214 16.80 -24.04 7.53
C ALA A 214 16.10 -24.23 6.16
N THR A 215 14.80 -23.92 6.05
CA THR A 215 13.98 -24.18 4.86
C THR A 215 13.58 -22.91 4.14
N ILE A 216 13.32 -21.83 4.86
CA ILE A 216 12.92 -20.54 4.32
C ILE A 216 14.13 -19.60 4.30
N ARG A 217 14.68 -19.42 3.11
CA ARG A 217 15.79 -18.52 2.83
C ARG A 217 15.34 -17.42 1.85
N MET A 218 15.20 -16.22 2.36
CA MET A 218 14.84 -15.02 1.61
C MET A 218 16.12 -14.35 1.08
N ASP A 219 16.35 -14.44 -0.23
CA ASP A 219 17.60 -14.02 -0.89
C ASP A 219 17.29 -13.49 -2.29
N ILE A 220 17.82 -12.30 -2.63
CA ILE A 220 17.66 -11.70 -3.96
C ILE A 220 18.41 -12.52 -5.02
N ALA A 221 19.60 -13.03 -4.69
CA ALA A 221 20.43 -13.75 -5.66
C ALA A 221 19.78 -15.05 -6.16
N ASN A 222 18.99 -15.73 -5.33
CA ASN A 222 18.23 -16.93 -5.71
C ASN A 222 16.79 -16.63 -6.17
N ARG A 223 16.45 -15.33 -6.39
CA ARG A 223 15.15 -14.85 -6.86
C ARG A 223 13.98 -15.14 -5.92
N LYS A 224 14.24 -15.37 -4.64
CA LYS A 224 13.19 -15.54 -3.60
C LYS A 224 12.70 -14.22 -3.03
N LEU A 225 13.44 -13.13 -3.26
CA LEU A 225 13.03 -11.76 -2.97
C LEU A 225 13.01 -10.94 -4.26
N SER A 226 11.98 -10.13 -4.41
CA SER A 226 11.90 -9.09 -5.44
C SER A 226 12.61 -7.80 -5.01
N SER A 227 12.63 -7.51 -3.70
CA SER A 227 13.36 -6.38 -3.12
C SER A 227 13.70 -6.62 -1.65
N SER A 228 14.73 -5.94 -1.17
CA SER A 228 15.05 -5.84 0.26
C SER A 228 15.51 -4.43 0.60
N VAL A 229 15.12 -3.94 1.77
CA VAL A 229 15.58 -2.66 2.32
C VAL A 229 16.15 -2.94 3.70
N LEU A 230 17.45 -2.72 3.85
CA LEU A 230 18.15 -2.84 5.12
C LEU A 230 18.30 -1.44 5.71
N SER A 231 17.80 -1.25 6.92
CA SER A 231 17.88 0.01 7.66
C SER A 231 18.62 -0.17 8.96
N TYR A 232 19.49 0.76 9.27
CA TYR A 232 20.18 0.82 10.55
C TYR A 232 19.70 2.04 11.34
N GLY A 233 19.34 1.81 12.60
CA GLY A 233 18.95 2.85 13.55
C GLY A 233 19.88 2.88 14.76
N THR A 234 19.98 4.04 15.41
CA THR A 234 20.70 4.14 16.69
C THR A 234 19.99 3.33 17.77
N ALA A 235 20.72 2.85 18.76
CA ALA A 235 20.12 2.34 19.98
C ALA A 235 19.19 3.39 20.60
N LYS A 236 18.11 2.95 21.26
CA LYS A 236 17.19 3.87 21.96
C LYS A 236 17.78 4.38 23.27
N LEU A 237 18.64 3.56 23.90
CA LEU A 237 19.46 3.95 25.05
C LEU A 237 20.81 3.22 24.99
N THR A 238 21.88 3.85 25.49
CA THR A 238 23.19 3.20 25.66
C THR A 238 23.59 3.07 27.12
N ARG A 239 22.92 3.85 28.00
CA ARG A 239 23.12 3.86 29.42
C ARG A 239 21.79 3.87 30.17
N ALA A 240 21.52 2.86 30.97
CA ALA A 240 20.35 2.82 31.84
C ALA A 240 20.70 3.37 33.20
N ILE A 241 20.08 4.48 33.62
CA ILE A 241 20.21 5.08 34.92
C ILE A 241 19.05 4.59 35.77
N VAL A 242 19.29 3.58 36.57
CA VAL A 242 18.27 2.92 37.42
C VAL A 242 18.23 3.58 38.79
N ALA A 243 17.03 3.95 39.20
CA ALA A 243 16.81 4.62 40.48
C ALA A 243 15.93 3.76 41.40
N GLY A 244 16.47 3.33 42.51
CA GLY A 244 15.83 2.50 43.55
C GLY A 244 15.05 3.28 44.59
N LYS A 245 14.95 2.72 45.78
CA LYS A 245 14.29 3.32 46.95
C LYS A 245 14.98 4.59 47.43
N GLY A 246 14.26 5.44 48.16
CA GLY A 246 14.71 6.69 48.76
C GLY A 246 14.13 7.93 48.04
N GLU A 247 14.41 9.10 48.61
CA GLU A 247 13.98 10.39 48.06
C GLU A 247 15.17 11.35 47.93
N GLY A 248 15.12 12.18 46.89
CA GLY A 248 16.15 13.17 46.64
C GLY A 248 17.54 12.57 46.56
N LYS A 249 18.47 13.13 47.36
CA LYS A 249 19.88 12.67 47.41
C LYS A 249 20.09 11.31 48.13
N GLU A 250 19.11 10.86 48.88
CA GLU A 250 19.16 9.58 49.60
C GLU A 250 18.69 8.40 48.74
N ARG A 251 18.25 8.69 47.52
CA ARG A 251 17.83 7.67 46.57
C ARG A 251 19.04 6.92 46.03
N THR A 252 18.94 5.59 45.93
CA THR A 252 19.98 4.76 45.32
C THR A 252 19.95 4.87 43.83
N PHE A 253 21.08 5.14 43.19
CA PHE A 253 21.23 5.16 41.72
C PHE A 253 22.26 4.15 41.28
N LEU A 254 22.01 3.53 40.13
CA LEU A 254 22.89 2.57 39.47
C LEU A 254 22.93 2.85 37.99
N GLU A 255 24.11 2.92 37.40
CA GLU A 255 24.27 2.94 35.93
C GLU A 255 24.50 1.53 35.41
N ARG A 256 23.77 1.13 34.39
CA ARG A 256 23.96 -0.16 33.69
C ARG A 256 24.33 0.06 32.23
N THR A 257 25.18 -0.85 31.73
CA THR A 257 25.59 -0.95 30.34
C THR A 257 25.67 -2.41 29.94
N SER A 258 25.49 -2.71 28.68
CA SER A 258 25.76 -4.02 28.08
C SER A 258 26.88 -3.93 27.04
N ALA A 259 27.40 -5.07 26.61
CA ALA A 259 28.40 -5.09 25.52
C ALA A 259 27.83 -4.44 24.24
N ASP A 260 26.57 -4.76 23.92
CA ASP A 260 25.88 -4.22 22.75
C ASP A 260 25.63 -2.71 22.86
N SER A 261 25.26 -2.21 24.04
CA SER A 261 25.03 -0.79 24.26
C SER A 261 26.31 0.04 24.16
N LEU A 262 27.42 -0.48 24.65
CA LEU A 262 28.73 0.15 24.50
C LEU A 262 29.23 0.13 23.05
N LEU A 263 28.96 -0.97 22.34
CA LEU A 263 29.25 -1.05 20.90
C LEU A 263 28.43 -0.03 20.12
N ALA A 264 27.12 0.07 20.38
CA ALA A 264 26.24 1.06 19.77
C ALA A 264 26.69 2.50 20.07
N GLU A 265 27.05 2.79 21.33
CA GLU A 265 27.61 4.09 21.74
C GLU A 265 28.87 4.46 20.94
N THR A 266 29.76 3.47 20.74
CA THR A 266 30.99 3.65 19.96
C THR A 266 30.72 3.84 18.47
N GLN A 267 29.87 3.01 17.88
CA GLN A 267 29.53 3.06 16.45
C GLN A 267 28.86 4.37 16.04
N TRP A 268 27.96 4.86 16.88
CA TRP A 268 27.18 6.06 16.61
C TRP A 268 27.78 7.33 17.21
N GLY A 269 28.82 7.21 18.04
CA GLY A 269 29.47 8.35 18.72
C GLY A 269 28.52 9.10 19.66
N ARG A 270 27.51 8.42 20.23
CA ARG A 270 26.44 9.05 21.03
C ARG A 270 26.17 8.27 22.29
N ARG A 271 26.28 8.93 23.43
CA ARG A 271 25.78 8.46 24.72
C ARG A 271 24.30 8.83 24.84
N ILE A 272 23.44 7.84 24.98
CA ILE A 272 21.99 7.99 25.09
C ILE A 272 21.57 7.43 26.45
N GLU A 273 21.11 8.30 27.34
CA GLU A 273 20.73 7.94 28.70
C GLU A 273 19.21 7.81 28.81
N SER A 274 18.76 6.79 29.55
CA SER A 274 17.38 6.63 29.94
C SER A 274 17.26 6.40 31.43
N PHE A 275 16.28 7.09 32.06
CA PHE A 275 15.98 6.95 33.47
C PHE A 275 14.96 5.85 33.69
N ILE A 276 15.30 4.89 34.59
CA ILE A 276 14.45 3.76 34.94
C ILE A 276 14.07 3.87 36.41
N ASP A 277 12.80 4.05 36.70
CA ASP A 277 12.27 4.11 38.04
C ASP A 277 11.98 2.71 38.59
N ALA A 278 12.85 2.20 39.43
CA ALA A 278 12.75 0.89 40.07
C ALA A 278 12.57 1.03 41.62
N ARG A 279 11.64 1.91 42.04
CA ARG A 279 11.36 2.12 43.48
C ARG A 279 10.87 0.87 44.21
N GLY A 280 10.28 -0.08 43.48
CA GLY A 280 9.83 -1.36 43.98
C GLY A 280 10.97 -2.32 44.31
N ALA A 281 12.15 -2.13 43.71
CA ALA A 281 13.29 -3.02 43.91
C ALA A 281 13.71 -3.11 45.39
N ASN A 282 13.88 -4.32 45.89
CA ASN A 282 14.22 -4.57 47.31
C ASN A 282 15.73 -4.52 47.57
N ASP A 283 16.52 -4.81 46.53
CA ASP A 283 17.97 -4.85 46.62
C ASP A 283 18.67 -4.37 45.34
N THR A 284 20.01 -4.39 45.37
CA THR A 284 20.84 -3.98 44.24
C THR A 284 20.75 -4.95 43.06
N ALA A 285 20.45 -6.21 43.29
CA ALA A 285 20.35 -7.22 42.22
C ALA A 285 19.08 -6.97 41.36
N GLU A 286 17.97 -6.62 42.01
CA GLU A 286 16.74 -6.24 41.31
C GLU A 286 16.93 -4.94 40.50
N LEU A 287 17.68 -3.95 41.02
CA LEU A 287 18.05 -2.75 40.28
C LEU A 287 18.91 -3.08 39.06
N GLN A 288 19.86 -4.01 39.19
CA GLN A 288 20.69 -4.47 38.08
C GLN A 288 19.82 -5.14 37.02
N THR A 289 18.91 -6.02 37.42
CA THR A 289 17.98 -6.72 36.53
C THR A 289 17.14 -5.73 35.71
N ALA A 290 16.50 -4.75 36.37
CA ALA A 290 15.70 -3.74 35.68
C ALA A 290 16.50 -2.93 34.66
N GLY A 291 17.76 -2.60 34.97
CA GLY A 291 18.64 -1.91 34.02
C GLY A 291 19.09 -2.81 32.87
N ASP A 292 19.36 -4.08 33.12
CA ASP A 292 19.80 -5.05 32.14
C ASP A 292 18.66 -5.41 31.19
N GLU A 293 17.43 -5.57 31.66
CA GLU A 293 16.23 -5.77 30.85
C GLU A 293 16.00 -4.59 29.87
N ALA A 294 16.07 -3.36 30.38
CA ALA A 294 15.93 -2.19 29.51
C ALA A 294 17.00 -2.12 28.42
N LEU A 295 18.22 -2.58 28.71
CA LEU A 295 19.34 -2.63 27.77
C LEU A 295 19.21 -3.76 26.75
N VAL A 296 18.65 -4.90 27.13
CA VAL A 296 18.41 -6.03 26.21
C VAL A 296 17.53 -5.58 25.03
N ASP A 297 16.47 -4.84 25.32
CA ASP A 297 15.50 -4.42 24.29
C ASP A 297 15.94 -3.19 23.50
N ASN A 298 16.62 -2.26 24.17
CA ASN A 298 16.83 -0.92 23.63
C ASN A 298 18.31 -0.52 23.49
N GLY A 299 19.24 -1.34 24.01
CA GLY A 299 20.67 -0.99 24.13
C GLY A 299 21.52 -1.32 22.89
N LYS A 300 20.97 -1.92 21.85
CA LYS A 300 21.70 -2.34 20.65
C LYS A 300 21.33 -1.48 19.45
N THR A 301 22.25 -1.39 18.48
CA THR A 301 21.95 -0.84 17.16
C THR A 301 20.73 -1.56 16.58
N ILE A 302 19.72 -0.80 16.22
CA ILE A 302 18.49 -1.35 15.63
C ILE A 302 18.77 -1.67 14.17
N THR A 303 18.48 -2.90 13.78
CA THR A 303 18.56 -3.34 12.39
C THR A 303 17.19 -3.82 11.95
N GLU A 304 16.64 -3.12 10.97
CA GLU A 304 15.37 -3.48 10.34
C GLU A 304 15.65 -3.95 8.91
N LEU A 305 15.05 -5.05 8.54
CA LEU A 305 15.13 -5.59 7.20
C LEU A 305 13.72 -5.78 6.66
N SER A 306 13.30 -4.89 5.77
CA SER A 306 12.05 -5.03 5.04
C SER A 306 12.31 -5.79 3.75
N VAL A 307 11.55 -6.83 3.50
CA VAL A 307 11.69 -7.68 2.32
C VAL A 307 10.37 -7.79 1.58
N THR A 308 10.44 -7.89 0.27
CA THR A 308 9.30 -8.24 -0.57
C THR A 308 9.58 -9.61 -1.17
N PRO A 309 8.92 -10.67 -0.70
CA PRO A 309 9.07 -12.00 -1.30
C PRO A 309 8.70 -12.00 -2.77
N SER A 310 9.38 -12.81 -3.57
CA SER A 310 8.95 -13.07 -4.93
C SER A 310 7.70 -13.94 -4.91
N ASP A 311 6.87 -13.80 -5.91
CA ASP A 311 5.67 -14.65 -6.10
C ASP A 311 6.11 -16.04 -6.57
N ASP A 312 6.64 -16.84 -5.64
CA ASP A 312 7.16 -18.19 -5.88
C ASP A 312 6.28 -19.20 -5.13
N LEU A 313 5.90 -20.25 -5.82
CA LEU A 313 5.06 -21.34 -5.31
C LEU A 313 5.62 -22.05 -4.06
N ASN A 314 6.90 -21.89 -3.76
CA ASN A 314 7.57 -22.54 -2.63
C ASN A 314 7.88 -21.58 -1.47
N MET A 315 7.30 -20.39 -1.46
CA MET A 315 7.49 -19.38 -0.40
C MET A 315 6.23 -18.53 -0.16
N ALA A 316 5.07 -19.19 -0.15
CA ALA A 316 3.79 -18.51 0.05
C ALA A 316 3.56 -18.22 1.53
N TYR A 317 3.27 -16.95 1.85
CA TYR A 317 2.76 -16.57 3.17
C TYR A 317 1.44 -17.28 3.49
N GLY A 318 1.29 -17.74 4.72
CA GLY A 318 0.12 -18.48 5.16
C GLY A 318 0.11 -19.98 4.76
N VAL A 319 1.18 -20.43 4.07
CA VAL A 319 1.38 -21.85 3.69
C VAL A 319 2.77 -22.33 4.12
N ASP A 320 3.82 -21.67 3.63
CA ASP A 320 5.21 -22.09 3.85
C ASP A 320 5.86 -21.36 5.04
N TRP A 321 5.43 -20.12 5.32
CA TRP A 321 5.90 -19.32 6.45
C TRP A 321 4.79 -18.43 6.99
N PHE A 322 4.91 -18.06 8.25
CA PHE A 322 3.88 -17.37 9.02
C PHE A 322 4.47 -16.20 9.82
N LEU A 323 3.59 -15.37 10.36
CA LEU A 323 3.95 -14.29 11.27
C LEU A 323 4.56 -14.89 12.56
N GLY A 324 5.66 -14.32 13.02
CA GLY A 324 6.41 -14.83 14.16
C GLY A 324 7.47 -15.88 13.83
N ASP A 325 7.40 -16.54 12.66
CA ASP A 325 8.37 -17.54 12.27
C ASP A 325 9.79 -16.94 12.12
N LYS A 326 10.79 -17.75 12.47
CA LYS A 326 12.19 -17.41 12.27
C LYS A 326 12.66 -17.89 10.91
N VAL A 327 13.14 -16.97 10.10
CA VAL A 327 13.59 -17.22 8.71
C VAL A 327 15.02 -16.75 8.50
N THR A 328 15.70 -17.28 7.47
CA THR A 328 17.00 -16.77 7.04
C THR A 328 16.80 -15.70 5.98
N VAL A 329 17.40 -14.53 6.19
CA VAL A 329 17.43 -13.44 5.21
C VAL A 329 18.86 -13.13 4.83
N VAL A 330 19.10 -13.00 3.52
CA VAL A 330 20.43 -12.73 2.96
C VAL A 330 20.37 -11.49 2.09
N THR A 331 21.20 -10.53 2.44
CA THR A 331 21.52 -9.35 1.64
C THR A 331 22.99 -9.31 1.31
N ASN A 332 23.46 -8.34 0.54
CA ASN A 332 24.90 -8.16 0.28
C ASN A 332 25.71 -7.91 1.55
N GLU A 333 25.09 -7.34 2.59
CA GLU A 333 25.74 -6.91 3.83
C GLU A 333 25.63 -7.96 4.94
N ILE A 334 24.49 -8.63 5.03
CA ILE A 334 24.21 -9.58 6.12
C ILE A 334 23.55 -10.85 5.63
N SER A 335 23.91 -11.95 6.31
CA SER A 335 23.16 -13.20 6.30
C SER A 335 22.84 -13.55 7.74
N SER A 336 21.58 -13.44 8.12
CA SER A 336 21.14 -13.66 9.50
C SER A 336 19.78 -14.36 9.54
N THR A 337 19.50 -14.98 10.68
CA THR A 337 18.16 -15.45 11.01
C THR A 337 17.42 -14.36 11.77
N ALA A 338 16.19 -14.09 11.39
CA ALA A 338 15.36 -13.07 12.06
C ALA A 338 13.91 -13.50 12.09
N VAL A 339 13.16 -12.98 13.06
CA VAL A 339 11.73 -13.23 13.23
C VAL A 339 10.94 -12.35 12.27
N VAL A 340 9.90 -12.91 11.66
CA VAL A 340 8.93 -12.16 10.86
C VAL A 340 8.01 -11.38 11.80
N THR A 341 8.25 -10.10 11.95
CA THR A 341 7.53 -9.24 12.90
C THR A 341 6.30 -8.59 12.31
N GLU A 342 6.25 -8.48 10.96
CA GLU A 342 5.13 -7.85 10.29
C GLU A 342 4.99 -8.35 8.87
N VAL A 343 3.75 -8.47 8.41
CA VAL A 343 3.41 -8.82 7.02
C VAL A 343 2.40 -7.83 6.49
N GLY A 344 2.79 -7.13 5.41
CA GLY A 344 1.92 -6.26 4.65
C GLY A 344 1.37 -6.97 3.42
N ILE A 345 0.06 -6.94 3.22
CA ILE A 345 -0.64 -7.47 2.06
C ILE A 345 -1.29 -6.28 1.34
N ASN A 346 -0.90 -6.03 0.11
CA ASN A 346 -1.46 -4.97 -0.71
C ASN A 346 -2.19 -5.57 -1.91
N ILE A 347 -3.44 -5.16 -2.10
CA ILE A 347 -4.28 -5.55 -3.25
C ILE A 347 -4.49 -4.30 -4.10
N GLY A 348 -4.02 -4.32 -5.34
CA GLY A 348 -4.18 -3.25 -6.31
C GLY A 348 -4.59 -3.79 -7.68
N SER A 349 -4.69 -2.89 -8.66
CA SER A 349 -5.03 -3.23 -10.05
C SER A 349 -4.05 -4.19 -10.72
N ASP A 350 -2.82 -4.27 -10.20
CA ASP A 350 -1.74 -5.13 -10.67
C ASP A 350 -1.61 -6.46 -9.89
N GLY A 351 -2.57 -6.75 -9.01
CA GLY A 351 -2.66 -7.99 -8.24
C GLY A 351 -2.35 -7.84 -6.75
N VAL A 352 -1.98 -8.96 -6.11
CA VAL A 352 -1.60 -9.00 -4.68
C VAL A 352 -0.09 -8.90 -4.55
N ARG A 353 0.36 -8.01 -3.66
CA ARG A 353 1.76 -7.92 -3.26
C ARG A 353 1.89 -8.16 -1.76
N ILE A 354 2.82 -9.00 -1.37
CA ILE A 354 3.10 -9.32 0.02
C ILE A 354 4.48 -8.77 0.35
N GLY A 355 4.57 -8.03 1.46
CA GLY A 355 5.82 -7.56 2.04
C GLY A 355 5.95 -8.10 3.46
N ALA A 356 7.17 -8.39 3.90
CA ALA A 356 7.44 -8.79 5.27
C ALA A 356 8.53 -7.91 5.89
N THR A 357 8.37 -7.59 7.17
CA THR A 357 9.43 -7.01 7.98
C THR A 357 10.00 -8.10 8.87
N VAL A 358 11.31 -8.22 8.90
CA VAL A 358 12.02 -9.21 9.73
C VAL A 358 13.00 -8.50 10.64
N GLY A 359 13.07 -8.94 11.89
CA GLY A 359 13.90 -8.31 12.93
C GLY A 359 13.10 -7.30 13.78
N THR A 360 13.81 -6.48 14.54
CA THR A 360 13.20 -5.50 15.44
C THR A 360 12.79 -4.26 14.64
N PRO A 361 11.51 -3.86 14.62
CA PRO A 361 11.07 -2.66 13.91
C PRO A 361 11.74 -1.39 14.47
N VAL A 362 12.24 -0.53 13.59
CA VAL A 362 12.80 0.77 13.98
C VAL A 362 11.67 1.77 14.22
N GLY A 363 11.00 1.68 15.39
CA GLY A 363 10.13 2.76 15.94
C GLY A 363 8.89 3.12 15.09
N ILE A 364 8.01 3.87 15.70
CA ILE A 364 6.69 4.43 15.33
C ILE A 364 6.46 4.85 13.85
N GLU A 365 7.44 4.75 12.98
CA GLU A 365 7.41 5.27 11.61
C GLU A 365 6.92 4.27 10.55
N PHE A 366 6.53 3.05 10.92
CA PHE A 366 6.10 2.08 9.91
C PHE A 366 4.76 2.47 9.31
N GLU A 367 3.81 2.95 10.11
CA GLU A 367 2.55 3.51 9.57
C GLU A 367 2.83 4.75 8.70
N ALA A 368 3.70 5.64 9.17
CA ALA A 368 4.14 6.79 8.37
C ALA A 368 4.96 6.37 7.14
N LYS A 369 5.78 5.31 7.22
CA LYS A 369 6.53 4.77 6.07
C LYS A 369 5.65 3.95 5.13
N LEU A 370 4.67 3.20 5.63
CA LEU A 370 3.69 2.51 4.79
C LEU A 370 2.77 3.53 4.12
N LEU A 371 2.26 4.54 4.87
CA LEU A 371 1.52 5.68 4.29
C LEU A 371 2.41 6.49 3.33
N ALA A 372 3.66 6.77 3.68
CA ALA A 372 4.59 7.47 2.79
C ALA A 372 4.98 6.62 1.57
N LYS A 373 5.08 5.29 1.72
CA LYS A 373 5.34 4.38 0.60
C LYS A 373 4.10 4.12 -0.23
N THR A 374 2.91 4.10 0.39
CA THR A 374 1.61 4.11 -0.30
C THR A 374 1.41 5.45 -1.02
N ASN A 375 1.68 6.59 -0.37
CA ASN A 375 1.66 7.92 -0.99
C ASN A 375 2.77 8.11 -2.04
N GLN A 376 3.91 7.45 -1.90
CA GLN A 376 4.99 7.43 -2.89
C GLN A 376 4.69 6.47 -4.05
N LEU A 377 3.98 5.38 -3.79
CA LEU A 377 3.41 4.51 -4.82
C LEU A 377 2.22 5.20 -5.50
N ASP A 378 1.35 5.90 -4.75
CA ASP A 378 0.28 6.73 -5.31
C ASP A 378 0.82 7.93 -6.09
N SER A 379 1.89 8.59 -5.66
CA SER A 379 2.54 9.63 -6.44
C SER A 379 3.35 9.08 -7.61
N ARG A 380 3.89 7.88 -7.53
CA ARG A 380 4.48 7.17 -8.69
C ARG A 380 3.39 6.62 -9.60
N LEU A 381 2.28 6.13 -9.05
CA LEU A 381 1.11 5.70 -9.80
C LEU A 381 0.44 6.92 -10.47
N SER A 382 0.21 8.03 -9.75
CA SER A 382 -0.30 9.28 -10.35
C SER A 382 0.71 9.94 -11.28
N ASN A 383 2.01 9.72 -11.15
CA ASN A 383 3.00 10.12 -12.14
C ASN A 383 3.07 9.14 -13.32
N LEU A 384 2.86 7.84 -13.09
CA LEU A 384 2.59 6.89 -14.18
C LEU A 384 1.22 7.16 -14.80
N GLU A 385 0.18 7.43 -14.04
CA GLU A 385 -1.15 7.81 -14.54
C GLU A 385 -1.10 9.15 -15.27
N ARG A 386 -0.35 10.14 -14.83
CA ARG A 386 -0.09 11.37 -15.60
C ARG A 386 0.78 11.11 -16.83
N SER A 387 1.68 10.13 -16.79
CA SER A 387 2.39 9.66 -17.98
C SER A 387 1.56 8.69 -18.80
N THR A 388 0.53 8.04 -18.23
CA THR A 388 -0.44 7.17 -18.93
C THR A 388 -1.77 7.84 -19.23
N THR A 389 -2.11 9.00 -18.65
CA THR A 389 -3.18 9.88 -19.20
C THR A 389 -2.81 10.44 -20.58
N GLY A 390 -1.56 10.23 -21.01
CA GLY A 390 -1.20 10.27 -22.45
C GLY A 390 -1.37 8.93 -23.18
N TYR A 391 -1.70 7.83 -22.53
CA TYR A 391 -1.84 6.51 -23.16
C TYR A 391 -3.33 6.22 -23.44
N GLY A 392 -3.75 6.51 -24.67
CA GLY A 392 -5.00 6.00 -25.21
C GLY A 392 -6.23 6.89 -25.06
N ILE A 393 -6.12 8.12 -24.58
CA ILE A 393 -7.23 9.08 -24.62
C ILE A 393 -7.12 9.92 -25.90
N ASN A 394 -8.12 9.82 -26.77
CA ASN A 394 -8.25 10.73 -27.90
C ASN A 394 -8.42 12.16 -27.38
N THR A 395 -7.36 12.93 -27.39
CA THR A 395 -7.40 14.34 -27.03
C THR A 395 -7.84 15.15 -28.25
N ALA A 396 -8.95 15.87 -28.12
CA ALA A 396 -9.39 16.78 -29.16
C ALA A 396 -8.44 17.98 -29.24
N TYR A 397 -8.08 18.38 -30.46
CA TYR A 397 -7.39 19.64 -30.73
C TYR A 397 -8.00 20.29 -31.97
N GLN A 398 -7.76 21.57 -32.16
CA GLN A 398 -8.26 22.33 -33.29
C GLN A 398 -7.10 22.55 -34.28
N PRO A 399 -7.00 21.75 -35.36
CA PRO A 399 -6.02 22.01 -36.42
C PRO A 399 -6.34 23.32 -37.13
N GLU A 400 -5.30 24.07 -37.47
CA GLU A 400 -5.44 25.15 -38.45
C GLU A 400 -5.22 24.60 -39.86
N GLY A 401 -6.02 25.07 -40.81
CA GLY A 401 -5.90 24.70 -42.21
C GLY A 401 -5.75 25.95 -43.07
N GLY A 402 -4.91 25.85 -44.09
CA GLY A 402 -4.64 26.96 -44.99
C GLY A 402 -4.06 26.49 -46.33
N THR A 403 -3.60 27.46 -47.14
CA THR A 403 -2.90 27.21 -48.39
C THR A 403 -1.67 28.14 -48.49
N ASP A 404 -0.72 27.80 -49.35
CA ASP A 404 0.41 28.64 -49.69
C ASP A 404 0.07 29.81 -50.63
N GLY A 405 -1.19 29.86 -51.12
CA GLY A 405 -1.73 30.94 -51.95
C GLY A 405 -2.77 31.80 -51.23
N THR A 406 -3.94 31.97 -51.86
CA THR A 406 -5.07 32.67 -51.25
C THR A 406 -5.74 31.77 -50.21
N GLN A 407 -5.91 32.27 -48.97
CA GLN A 407 -6.45 31.46 -47.88
C GLN A 407 -7.92 31.07 -48.12
N PRO A 408 -8.33 29.84 -47.74
CA PRO A 408 -9.72 29.46 -47.69
C PRO A 408 -10.46 30.24 -46.60
N THR A 409 -11.75 30.46 -46.75
CA THR A 409 -12.58 31.09 -45.71
C THR A 409 -13.72 30.17 -45.32
N PHE A 410 -14.04 30.14 -44.03
CA PHE A 410 -15.02 29.27 -43.43
C PHE A 410 -16.11 30.08 -42.70
N SER A 411 -17.35 29.58 -42.72
CA SER A 411 -18.47 30.16 -41.97
C SER A 411 -18.66 29.57 -40.59
N GLY A 412 -17.92 28.50 -40.26
CA GLY A 412 -17.95 27.78 -39.00
C GLY A 412 -16.80 26.77 -38.88
N PRO A 413 -16.77 25.96 -37.83
CA PRO A 413 -15.76 24.90 -37.69
C PRO A 413 -15.85 23.91 -38.84
N ALA A 414 -14.78 23.77 -39.61
CA ALA A 414 -14.67 22.84 -40.73
C ALA A 414 -13.61 21.77 -40.54
N ILE A 415 -12.70 21.98 -39.59
CA ILE A 415 -11.57 21.10 -39.33
C ILE A 415 -11.64 20.60 -37.88
N THR A 416 -11.54 19.30 -37.70
CA THR A 416 -11.50 18.67 -36.39
C THR A 416 -10.32 17.73 -36.31
N GLY A 417 -9.65 17.72 -35.17
CA GLY A 417 -8.49 16.87 -34.91
C GLY A 417 -8.57 16.15 -33.59
N THR A 418 -8.07 14.93 -33.59
CA THR A 418 -7.82 14.18 -32.36
C THR A 418 -6.40 13.62 -32.39
N PHE A 419 -5.77 13.48 -31.23
CA PHE A 419 -4.48 12.83 -31.13
C PHE A 419 -4.36 12.01 -29.85
N ASN A 420 -3.46 11.02 -29.90
CA ASN A 420 -2.99 10.24 -28.75
C ASN A 420 -1.47 10.36 -28.68
N ARG A 421 -0.94 10.64 -27.50
CA ARG A 421 0.50 10.68 -27.27
C ARG A 421 0.94 9.44 -26.50
N PHE A 422 2.00 8.77 -26.99
CA PHE A 422 2.64 7.60 -26.37
C PHE A 422 4.14 7.88 -26.19
N GLY A 423 4.51 8.48 -25.07
CA GLY A 423 5.88 8.98 -24.91
C GLY A 423 6.21 10.07 -25.93
N ASN A 424 7.17 9.79 -26.82
CA ASN A 424 7.54 10.69 -27.93
C ASN A 424 6.78 10.40 -29.24
N MET A 425 5.88 9.43 -29.26
CA MET A 425 5.08 9.10 -30.43
C MET A 425 3.71 9.76 -30.34
N VAL A 426 3.26 10.34 -31.44
CA VAL A 426 1.94 10.95 -31.57
C VAL A 426 1.18 10.28 -32.70
N HIS A 427 0.02 9.73 -32.38
CA HIS A 427 -0.99 9.31 -33.37
C HIS A 427 -1.95 10.47 -33.53
N PHE A 428 -2.19 10.89 -34.76
CA PHE A 428 -3.16 11.93 -35.05
C PHE A 428 -4.19 11.46 -36.05
N SER A 429 -5.35 12.10 -36.02
CA SER A 429 -6.43 11.94 -36.98
C SER A 429 -7.08 13.31 -37.20
N ILE A 430 -7.15 13.78 -38.42
CA ILE A 430 -7.76 15.04 -38.83
C ILE A 430 -8.84 14.78 -39.84
N ALA A 431 -10.01 15.36 -39.62
CA ALA A 431 -11.12 15.37 -40.56
C ALA A 431 -11.44 16.82 -40.98
N VAL A 432 -11.67 17.02 -42.27
CA VAL A 432 -12.10 18.28 -42.84
C VAL A 432 -13.43 18.06 -43.53
N ASP A 433 -14.42 18.85 -43.14
CA ASP A 433 -15.75 18.91 -43.70
C ASP A 433 -15.92 20.26 -44.41
N PHE A 434 -16.11 20.22 -45.71
CA PHE A 434 -16.21 21.45 -46.50
C PHE A 434 -17.59 22.09 -46.49
N ASP A 435 -18.60 21.54 -45.83
CA ASP A 435 -19.94 22.13 -45.70
C ASP A 435 -19.93 23.58 -45.20
N ASN A 436 -18.92 23.93 -44.39
CA ASN A 436 -18.75 25.27 -43.85
C ASN A 436 -17.79 26.16 -44.64
N ILE A 437 -17.29 25.72 -45.79
CA ILE A 437 -16.36 26.52 -46.60
C ILE A 437 -17.09 27.58 -47.42
N LEU A 438 -16.60 28.81 -47.37
CA LEU A 438 -17.13 29.91 -48.20
C LEU A 438 -16.30 30.11 -49.45
N THR A 439 -15.00 29.97 -49.34
CA THR A 439 -14.07 30.01 -50.47
C THR A 439 -12.97 28.97 -50.29
N PHE A 440 -12.63 28.26 -51.34
CA PHE A 440 -11.59 27.22 -51.28
C PHE A 440 -10.16 27.75 -51.30
N GLY A 441 -9.93 29.01 -51.65
CA GLY A 441 -8.58 29.55 -51.81
C GLY A 441 -7.86 29.00 -53.05
N THR A 442 -6.54 29.22 -53.11
CA THR A 442 -5.65 28.74 -54.18
C THR A 442 -4.32 28.28 -53.61
N GLY A 443 -3.65 27.35 -54.28
CA GLY A 443 -2.37 26.82 -53.84
C GLY A 443 -2.47 25.47 -53.17
N GLN A 444 -1.37 25.00 -52.61
CA GLN A 444 -1.29 23.73 -51.91
C GLN A 444 -1.87 23.85 -50.51
N TYR A 445 -2.75 22.91 -50.12
CA TYR A 445 -3.33 22.87 -48.80
C TYR A 445 -2.34 22.32 -47.76
N TYR A 446 -2.43 22.86 -46.53
CA TYR A 446 -1.78 22.33 -45.36
C TYR A 446 -2.73 22.30 -44.16
N LEU A 447 -2.36 21.48 -43.15
CA LEU A 447 -2.98 21.40 -41.84
C LEU A 447 -1.91 21.49 -40.78
N THR A 448 -2.28 21.86 -39.54
CA THR A 448 -1.34 21.83 -38.43
C THR A 448 -1.48 20.54 -37.64
N LEU A 449 -0.34 19.94 -37.26
CA LEU A 449 -0.24 18.82 -36.33
C LEU A 449 -0.29 19.34 -34.88
N PRO A 450 -0.63 18.47 -33.90
CA PRO A 450 -0.70 18.89 -32.49
C PRO A 450 0.65 19.28 -31.86
N TYR A 451 1.76 18.79 -32.44
CA TYR A 451 3.13 19.08 -32.02
C TYR A 451 4.08 19.07 -33.22
N PRO A 452 5.21 19.80 -33.16
CA PRO A 452 6.24 19.72 -34.19
C PRO A 452 6.84 18.31 -34.31
N ALA A 453 7.04 17.84 -35.53
CA ALA A 453 7.66 16.56 -35.82
C ALA A 453 9.18 16.63 -35.63
N ARG A 454 9.77 15.69 -34.92
CA ARG A 454 11.23 15.64 -34.67
C ARG A 454 12.05 15.43 -35.95
N VAL A 455 11.52 14.67 -36.86
CA VAL A 455 12.12 14.38 -38.19
C VAL A 455 11.06 14.50 -39.26
N ALA A 456 11.48 14.56 -40.53
CA ALA A 456 10.53 14.57 -41.63
C ALA A 456 9.77 13.25 -41.75
N TYR A 457 8.43 13.33 -41.95
CA TYR A 457 7.55 12.19 -42.12
C TYR A 457 6.72 12.32 -43.41
N GLN A 458 6.34 11.16 -43.94
CA GLN A 458 5.32 11.05 -45.02
C GLN A 458 4.17 10.18 -44.53
N PHE A 459 2.95 10.67 -44.67
CA PHE A 459 1.72 9.99 -44.29
C PHE A 459 0.96 9.58 -45.56
N ARG A 460 0.39 8.39 -45.58
CA ARG A 460 -0.29 7.85 -46.75
C ARG A 460 -1.70 7.36 -46.46
N ASP A 461 -2.23 7.61 -45.27
CA ASP A 461 -3.55 7.18 -44.82
C ASP A 461 -4.58 8.33 -44.90
N GLY A 462 -4.63 9.02 -46.03
CA GLY A 462 -5.62 10.06 -46.28
C GLY A 462 -6.57 9.67 -47.41
N CYS A 463 -7.82 10.09 -47.28
CA CYS A 463 -8.88 9.87 -48.27
C CYS A 463 -9.75 11.11 -48.41
N LEU A 464 -9.89 11.62 -49.63
CA LEU A 464 -10.91 12.59 -50.01
C LEU A 464 -12.11 11.83 -50.57
N HIS A 465 -13.30 12.13 -50.06
CA HIS A 465 -14.57 11.65 -50.57
C HIS A 465 -15.23 12.76 -51.37
N ASP A 466 -15.37 12.55 -52.70
CA ASP A 466 -16.11 13.40 -53.60
C ASP A 466 -17.59 12.97 -53.56
N ASP A 467 -18.43 13.80 -52.96
CA ASP A 467 -19.85 13.47 -52.78
C ASP A 467 -20.64 13.57 -54.08
N SER A 468 -20.11 14.21 -55.11
CA SER A 468 -20.79 14.41 -56.39
C SER A 468 -21.00 13.10 -57.18
N ASP A 469 -20.07 12.14 -57.08
CA ASP A 469 -20.11 10.85 -57.77
C ASP A 469 -19.74 9.65 -56.88
N GLY A 470 -19.41 9.88 -55.56
CA GLY A 470 -19.01 8.88 -54.59
C GLY A 470 -17.58 8.36 -54.79
N THR A 471 -16.77 9.01 -55.59
CA THR A 471 -15.38 8.62 -55.84
C THR A 471 -14.50 8.95 -54.64
N LYS A 472 -13.52 8.08 -54.36
CA LYS A 472 -12.53 8.27 -53.30
C LYS A 472 -11.15 8.49 -53.89
N TYR A 473 -10.51 9.58 -53.50
CA TYR A 473 -9.16 9.92 -53.93
C TYR A 473 -8.19 9.73 -52.75
N HIS A 474 -7.04 9.16 -53.04
CA HIS A 474 -5.99 8.99 -52.06
C HIS A 474 -5.29 10.33 -51.79
N ILE A 475 -5.21 10.71 -50.53
CA ILE A 475 -4.48 11.88 -50.03
C ILE A 475 -3.31 11.40 -49.24
N SER A 476 -2.14 11.97 -49.49
CA SER A 476 -0.94 11.81 -48.70
C SER A 476 -0.53 13.16 -48.09
N GLY A 477 0.34 13.13 -47.11
CA GLY A 477 0.89 14.36 -46.52
C GLY A 477 2.33 14.19 -46.13
N HIS A 478 3.05 15.30 -46.06
CA HIS A 478 4.40 15.32 -45.50
C HIS A 478 4.57 16.47 -44.49
N VAL A 479 5.40 16.26 -43.54
CA VAL A 479 5.85 17.27 -42.56
C VAL A 479 7.37 17.28 -42.54
N ASP A 480 7.96 18.44 -42.49
CA ASP A 480 9.41 18.61 -42.34
C ASP A 480 9.84 18.46 -40.87
N ALA A 481 11.14 18.22 -40.65
CA ALA A 481 11.69 18.21 -39.33
C ALA A 481 11.47 19.56 -38.63
N ASP A 482 11.21 19.51 -37.31
CA ASP A 482 10.95 20.68 -36.44
C ASP A 482 9.76 21.54 -36.87
N SER A 483 8.84 20.96 -37.66
CA SER A 483 7.62 21.61 -38.19
C SER A 483 6.37 20.88 -37.70
N ASP A 484 5.29 21.62 -37.51
CA ASP A 484 3.94 21.14 -37.28
C ASP A 484 3.04 21.31 -38.51
N VAL A 485 3.59 21.80 -39.63
CA VAL A 485 2.84 22.03 -40.86
C VAL A 485 2.84 20.78 -41.73
N LEU A 486 1.68 20.16 -41.84
CA LEU A 486 1.40 18.98 -42.68
C LEU A 486 0.93 19.43 -44.09
N TRP A 487 1.82 19.38 -45.06
CA TRP A 487 1.50 19.66 -46.45
C TRP A 487 0.78 18.50 -47.08
N LEU A 488 -0.32 18.75 -47.77
CA LEU A 488 -1.16 17.73 -48.40
C LEU A 488 -0.81 17.52 -49.87
N ASN A 489 -0.80 16.25 -50.28
CA ASN A 489 -0.55 15.82 -51.66
C ASN A 489 -1.62 14.82 -52.10
N SER A 490 -1.81 14.68 -53.39
CA SER A 490 -2.60 13.64 -54.00
C SER A 490 -1.79 12.90 -55.06
N SER A 491 -2.15 11.66 -55.34
CA SER A 491 -1.41 10.83 -56.29
C SER A 491 -1.95 11.04 -57.70
N ASP A 492 -1.08 11.33 -58.68
CA ASP A 492 -1.41 11.36 -60.09
C ASP A 492 -0.70 10.24 -60.87
N LYS A 493 -1.38 9.68 -61.86
CA LYS A 493 -0.79 8.70 -62.77
C LYS A 493 -0.05 9.40 -63.90
N VAL A 494 1.28 9.33 -63.90
CA VAL A 494 2.13 9.78 -64.98
C VAL A 494 2.66 8.58 -65.78
N ALA A 495 3.13 8.83 -67.01
CA ALA A 495 3.60 7.78 -67.93
C ALA A 495 4.71 6.87 -67.36
N SER A 496 5.42 7.31 -66.35
CA SER A 496 6.52 6.60 -65.68
C SER A 496 6.14 6.00 -64.31
N GLY A 497 4.87 6.08 -63.86
CA GLY A 497 4.43 5.57 -62.54
C GLY A 497 3.35 6.44 -61.89
N VAL A 498 3.39 6.51 -60.56
CA VAL A 498 2.55 7.38 -59.73
C VAL A 498 3.44 8.49 -59.15
N GLN A 499 3.03 9.74 -59.26
CA GLN A 499 3.72 10.89 -58.69
C GLN A 499 2.82 11.59 -57.69
N ASP A 500 3.38 12.02 -56.54
CA ASP A 500 2.68 12.88 -55.60
C ASP A 500 2.64 14.32 -56.15
N VAL A 501 1.46 14.88 -56.22
CA VAL A 501 1.19 16.23 -56.72
C VAL A 501 0.50 17.00 -55.61
N SER A 502 0.75 18.31 -55.50
CA SER A 502 0.11 19.18 -54.51
C SER A 502 -1.40 19.06 -54.53
N PHE A 503 -2.00 18.78 -53.32
CA PHE A 503 -3.45 18.80 -53.17
C PHE A 503 -3.94 20.25 -53.15
N THR A 504 -4.84 20.58 -54.09
CA THR A 504 -5.35 21.93 -54.29
C THR A 504 -6.87 21.94 -54.42
N SER A 505 -7.50 23.10 -54.51
CA SER A 505 -8.95 23.21 -54.69
C SER A 505 -9.48 22.66 -56.05
N THR A 506 -8.59 22.29 -56.95
CA THR A 506 -8.94 21.78 -58.27
C THR A 506 -8.28 20.45 -58.63
N PHE A 507 -7.45 19.91 -57.72
CA PHE A 507 -6.78 18.62 -57.91
C PHE A 507 -6.75 17.82 -56.61
N PRO A 508 -7.11 16.53 -56.57
CA PRO A 508 -7.35 15.61 -57.70
C PRO A 508 -8.71 15.80 -58.39
N VAL A 509 -9.60 16.52 -57.76
CA VAL A 509 -10.93 16.90 -58.27
C VAL A 509 -11.21 18.34 -57.90
N THR A 510 -12.11 19.04 -58.57
CA THR A 510 -12.58 20.35 -58.12
C THR A 510 -13.44 20.21 -56.89
N LEU A 511 -12.96 20.73 -55.75
CA LEU A 511 -13.63 20.62 -54.46
C LEU A 511 -14.98 21.34 -54.46
N THR A 512 -15.95 20.73 -53.81
CA THR A 512 -17.28 21.28 -53.55
C THR A 512 -17.57 21.32 -52.04
N ALA A 513 -18.60 22.05 -51.62
CA ALA A 513 -18.97 22.15 -50.22
C ALA A 513 -19.48 20.82 -49.62
N ALA A 514 -19.90 19.86 -50.44
CA ALA A 514 -20.35 18.56 -49.97
C ALA A 514 -19.22 17.53 -49.74
N ASP A 515 -18.01 17.86 -50.18
CA ASP A 515 -16.86 16.96 -50.06
C ASP A 515 -16.30 16.95 -48.63
N ASN A 516 -15.64 15.87 -48.28
CA ASN A 516 -14.93 15.76 -47.02
C ASN A 516 -13.64 14.97 -47.18
N PHE A 517 -12.66 15.24 -46.33
CA PHE A 517 -11.48 14.41 -46.32
C PHE A 517 -10.98 14.13 -44.90
N HIS A 518 -10.23 13.06 -44.80
CA HIS A 518 -9.62 12.60 -43.57
C HIS A 518 -8.17 12.20 -43.85
N ILE A 519 -7.28 12.51 -42.90
CA ILE A 519 -5.90 12.03 -42.88
C ILE A 519 -5.49 11.65 -41.45
N ALA A 520 -4.76 10.54 -41.33
CA ALA A 520 -4.24 10.06 -40.08
C ALA A 520 -2.76 9.64 -40.19
N GLY A 521 -2.07 9.55 -39.09
CA GLY A 521 -0.69 9.12 -39.10
C GLY A 521 -0.06 9.04 -37.73
N ILE A 522 1.21 8.61 -37.70
CA ILE A 522 2.02 8.47 -36.51
C ILE A 522 3.37 9.14 -36.77
N TYR A 523 3.84 9.93 -35.83
CA TYR A 523 5.14 10.60 -35.91
C TYR A 523 5.78 10.78 -34.53
N GLU A 524 7.08 11.03 -34.51
CA GLU A 524 7.86 11.27 -33.30
C GLU A 524 8.05 12.77 -33.05
N ILE A 525 7.95 13.18 -31.78
CA ILE A 525 8.17 14.55 -31.33
C ILE A 525 9.43 14.64 -30.42
N GLU A 526 9.96 15.82 -30.18
CA GLU A 526 10.95 15.99 -29.10
C GLU A 526 10.31 15.68 -27.75
N GLY A 527 11.07 14.96 -26.90
CA GLY A 527 10.61 14.42 -25.60
C GLY A 527 10.55 15.43 -24.47
#